data_8f1c90b6858d256596926b3c9ed6b16f
#
_entry.id   8f1c90b6858d256596926b3c9ed6b16f
#
_cell.length_a   1.000
_cell.length_b   1.000
_cell.length_c   1.000
_cell.angle_alpha   90.00
_cell.angle_beta   90.00
_cell.angle_gamma   90.00
#
_symmetry.space_group_name_H-M   'P 1'
#
loop_
_entity.id
_entity.type
_entity.pdbx_description
1 polymer ?
#
loop_
_entity_poly.entity_id
_entity_poly.type
_entity_poly.pdbx_seq_one_letter_code
_entity_poly.pdbx_strand_id
1 'polypeptide(L)'
;MVKKYLDFKFSEFTTNKNFNFSRKKILKVLPEKHLLDAHKVISKWERYKKTPLINLRILSKKLCTNNIFYKDESKRFGLKSFKALGGAYAVEKIVKNKKKVTVSTATAGNHGKSVSWGAKKIGARCKIFISENVSNTRAVSYTHLTLPTKNEV
;
A
#
# COMPACT_ATOMS: atom_id res chain seq x y z
N MET A 1 4.16 23.02 21.95
CA MET A 1 2.87 22.30 21.80
C MET A 1 2.99 20.80 21.52
N VAL A 2 4.19 20.20 21.53
CA VAL A 2 4.45 18.77 21.25
C VAL A 2 4.45 17.90 22.53
N LYS A 3 4.52 18.50 23.73
CA LYS A 3 4.61 17.76 25.01
C LYS A 3 3.35 16.95 25.41
N LYS A 4 2.18 17.32 24.90
CA LYS A 4 0.89 16.77 25.37
C LYS A 4 0.48 15.43 24.74
N TYR A 5 1.17 14.98 23.67
CA TYR A 5 0.81 13.75 22.93
C TYR A 5 1.70 12.54 23.22
N LEU A 6 2.63 12.66 24.19
CA LEU A 6 3.65 11.64 24.44
C LEU A 6 3.57 10.99 25.83
N ASP A 7 2.49 11.20 26.57
CA ASP A 7 2.24 10.47 27.81
C ASP A 7 1.51 9.16 27.50
N PHE A 8 2.19 8.24 26.79
CA PHE A 8 1.74 6.88 26.67
C PHE A 8 2.02 6.14 27.97
N LYS A 9 0.98 5.79 28.71
CA LYS A 9 1.07 4.77 29.75
C LYS A 9 0.77 3.43 29.12
N PHE A 10 1.78 2.59 28.96
CA PHE A 10 1.55 1.18 28.65
C PHE A 10 1.08 0.48 29.91
N SER A 11 -0.20 0.12 29.96
CA SER A 11 -0.76 -0.66 31.06
C SER A 11 -0.46 -2.14 30.90
N GLU A 12 -0.42 -2.63 29.66
CA GLU A 12 -0.23 -4.07 29.37
C GLU A 12 0.51 -4.29 28.07
N PHE A 13 1.34 -5.31 28.01
CA PHE A 13 1.90 -5.84 26.78
C PHE A 13 2.01 -7.37 26.88
N THR A 14 1.82 -8.03 25.75
CA THR A 14 1.96 -9.48 25.65
C THR A 14 3.12 -9.81 24.73
N THR A 15 4.04 -10.66 25.21
CA THR A 15 5.11 -11.19 24.39
C THR A 15 4.68 -12.48 23.70
N ASN A 16 5.00 -12.63 22.42
CA ASN A 16 4.80 -13.90 21.73
C ASN A 16 5.92 -14.88 22.12
N LYS A 17 5.66 -15.72 23.13
CA LYS A 17 6.62 -16.73 23.60
C LYS A 17 6.96 -17.78 22.53
N ASN A 18 6.10 -17.96 21.51
CA ASN A 18 6.28 -18.91 20.43
C ASN A 18 6.90 -18.26 19.18
N PHE A 19 7.37 -17.01 19.29
CA PHE A 19 8.01 -16.33 18.18
C PHE A 19 9.32 -17.03 17.80
N ASN A 20 9.32 -17.66 16.64
CA ASN A 20 10.49 -18.28 16.05
C ASN A 20 10.72 -17.70 14.65
N PHE A 21 11.62 -16.74 14.57
CA PHE A 21 12.01 -16.15 13.28
C PHE A 21 12.84 -17.16 12.49
N SER A 22 12.37 -17.54 11.32
CA SER A 22 13.11 -18.38 10.39
C SER A 22 13.08 -17.80 8.98
N ARG A 23 14.21 -17.23 8.55
CA ARG A 23 14.37 -16.75 7.16
C ARG A 23 14.05 -17.86 6.14
N LYS A 24 14.44 -19.11 6.43
CA LYS A 24 14.16 -20.28 5.56
C LYS A 24 12.66 -20.51 5.37
N LYS A 25 11.84 -20.37 6.43
CA LYS A 25 10.38 -20.49 6.36
C LYS A 25 9.77 -19.35 5.54
N ILE A 26 10.24 -18.13 5.74
CA ILE A 26 9.77 -16.96 4.98
C ILE A 26 10.09 -17.12 3.50
N LEU A 27 11.30 -17.50 3.14
CA LEU A 27 11.73 -17.66 1.75
C LEU A 27 11.03 -18.82 1.02
N LYS A 28 10.47 -19.80 1.74
CA LYS A 28 9.59 -20.81 1.13
C LYS A 28 8.26 -20.21 0.64
N VAL A 29 7.70 -19.26 1.38
CA VAL A 29 6.42 -18.62 1.03
C VAL A 29 6.64 -17.44 0.08
N LEU A 30 7.69 -16.67 0.29
CA LEU A 30 8.04 -15.50 -0.50
C LEU A 30 9.51 -15.60 -0.95
N PRO A 31 9.80 -16.32 -2.03
CA PRO A 31 11.14 -16.42 -2.58
C PRO A 31 11.73 -15.06 -2.94
N GLU A 32 13.02 -14.88 -2.69
CA GLU A 32 13.74 -13.63 -2.95
C GLU A 32 13.61 -13.16 -4.41
N LYS A 33 13.57 -14.12 -5.35
CA LYS A 33 13.33 -13.85 -6.77
C LYS A 33 12.07 -13.04 -7.00
N HIS A 34 10.95 -13.34 -6.30
CA HIS A 34 9.70 -12.60 -6.47
C HIS A 34 9.82 -11.16 -5.97
N LEU A 35 10.60 -10.91 -4.91
CA LEU A 35 10.88 -9.57 -4.41
C LEU A 35 11.72 -8.78 -5.41
N LEU A 36 12.75 -9.39 -5.98
CA LEU A 36 13.61 -8.78 -6.99
C LEU A 36 12.83 -8.47 -8.27
N ASP A 37 12.00 -9.38 -8.74
CA ASP A 37 11.14 -9.18 -9.90
C ASP A 37 10.15 -8.03 -9.68
N ALA A 38 9.52 -7.97 -8.52
CA ALA A 38 8.62 -6.88 -8.16
C ALA A 38 9.37 -5.54 -8.12
N HIS A 39 10.53 -5.50 -7.49
CA HIS A 39 11.37 -4.30 -7.43
C HIS A 39 11.79 -3.84 -8.83
N LYS A 40 12.24 -4.76 -9.69
CA LYS A 40 12.65 -4.47 -11.08
C LYS A 40 11.52 -3.84 -11.91
N VAL A 41 10.28 -4.25 -11.69
CA VAL A 41 9.10 -3.68 -12.37
C VAL A 41 8.72 -2.34 -11.75
N ILE A 42 8.54 -2.30 -10.44
CA ILE A 42 8.03 -1.11 -9.72
C ILE A 42 9.02 0.06 -9.82
N SER A 43 10.32 -0.20 -9.78
CA SER A 43 11.34 0.85 -9.87
C SER A 43 11.37 1.56 -11.23
N LYS A 44 10.78 0.98 -12.28
CA LYS A 44 10.64 1.57 -13.61
C LYS A 44 9.35 2.38 -13.79
N TRP A 45 8.45 2.35 -12.82
CA TRP A 45 7.22 3.11 -12.92
C TRP A 45 7.49 4.61 -12.87
N GLU A 46 6.76 5.37 -13.67
CA GLU A 46 6.80 6.82 -13.63
C GLU A 46 6.62 7.33 -12.20
N ARG A 47 7.38 8.34 -11.82
CA ARG A 47 7.41 8.94 -10.47
C ARG A 47 7.87 7.99 -9.36
N TYR A 48 8.52 6.86 -9.71
CA TYR A 48 9.14 6.05 -8.66
C TYR A 48 10.24 6.83 -7.96
N LYS A 49 10.14 6.89 -6.63
CA LYS A 49 11.20 7.45 -5.76
C LYS A 49 11.31 6.57 -4.52
N LYS A 50 12.52 6.43 -4.01
CA LYS A 50 12.71 5.84 -2.68
C LYS A 50 12.08 6.77 -1.66
N THR A 51 11.22 6.23 -0.80
CA THR A 51 10.60 6.99 0.28
C THR A 51 11.52 7.03 1.50
N PRO A 52 11.44 8.07 2.34
CA PRO A 52 12.29 8.20 3.51
C PRO A 52 12.12 7.05 4.50
N LEU A 53 13.21 6.66 5.14
CA LEU A 53 13.24 5.82 6.34
C LEU A 53 13.79 6.67 7.48
N ILE A 54 12.94 7.03 8.42
CA ILE A 54 13.23 7.98 9.48
C ILE A 54 13.42 7.22 10.79
N ASN A 55 14.54 7.45 11.46
CA ASN A 55 14.76 6.90 12.81
C ASN A 55 14.13 7.83 13.85
N LEU A 56 13.14 7.34 14.58
CA LEU A 56 12.42 8.08 15.62
C LEU A 56 13.16 7.95 16.97
N ARG A 57 14.38 8.49 17.04
CA ARG A 57 15.28 8.36 18.20
C ARG A 57 14.66 8.80 19.53
N ILE A 58 13.92 9.92 19.53
CA ILE A 58 13.26 10.44 20.73
C ILE A 58 12.21 9.46 21.24
N LEU A 59 11.41 8.90 20.33
CA LEU A 59 10.38 7.92 20.66
C LEU A 59 11.02 6.61 21.17
N SER A 60 12.08 6.15 20.52
CA SER A 60 12.84 4.96 20.96
C SER A 60 13.34 5.10 22.39
N LYS A 61 13.94 6.24 22.72
CA LYS A 61 14.43 6.53 24.08
C LYS A 61 13.29 6.55 25.10
N LYS A 62 12.16 7.18 24.78
CA LYS A 62 10.99 7.24 25.68
C LYS A 62 10.36 5.87 25.93
N LEU A 63 10.39 4.99 24.94
CA LEU A 63 9.82 3.65 25.03
C LEU A 63 10.84 2.59 25.47
N CYS A 64 12.06 3.00 25.87
CA CYS A 64 13.14 2.08 26.26
C CYS A 64 13.37 0.94 25.26
N THR A 65 13.31 1.27 23.96
CA THR A 65 13.55 0.31 22.87
C THR A 65 14.77 0.73 22.05
N ASN A 66 15.40 -0.22 21.33
CA ASN A 66 16.62 0.06 20.58
C ASN A 66 16.41 1.09 19.48
N ASN A 67 15.58 0.77 18.47
CA ASN A 67 15.29 1.67 17.36
C ASN A 67 13.85 1.51 16.88
N ILE A 68 13.22 2.64 16.59
CA ILE A 68 11.93 2.69 15.91
C ILE A 68 12.16 3.40 14.59
N PHE A 69 11.88 2.71 13.48
CA PHE A 69 11.97 3.29 12.16
C PHE A 69 10.57 3.54 11.59
N TYR A 70 10.40 4.73 11.04
CA TYR A 70 9.20 5.12 10.32
C TYR A 70 9.48 5.18 8.81
N LYS A 71 8.81 4.32 8.04
CA LYS A 71 8.86 4.35 6.57
C LYS A 71 7.77 5.29 6.06
N ASP A 72 8.17 6.48 5.60
CA ASP A 72 7.23 7.52 5.17
C ASP A 72 6.73 7.29 3.74
N GLU A 73 5.56 6.71 3.61
CA GLU A 73 4.89 6.47 2.33
C GLU A 73 3.89 7.57 1.93
N SER A 74 3.88 8.71 2.62
CA SER A 74 2.94 9.82 2.39
C SER A 74 3.01 10.42 0.98
N LYS A 75 4.17 10.28 0.32
CA LYS A 75 4.39 10.79 -1.05
C LYS A 75 4.44 9.70 -2.13
N ARG A 76 4.14 8.44 -1.77
CA ARG A 76 4.20 7.31 -2.71
C ARG A 76 3.26 7.52 -3.90
N PHE A 77 3.81 7.74 -5.09
CA PHE A 77 3.10 7.95 -6.37
C PHE A 77 1.96 8.98 -6.34
N GLY A 78 1.92 9.86 -5.34
CA GLY A 78 0.78 10.76 -5.11
C GLY A 78 -0.44 10.08 -4.48
N LEU A 79 -0.43 8.77 -4.28
CA LEU A 79 -1.54 8.00 -3.68
C LEU A 79 -1.49 7.99 -2.15
N LYS A 80 -0.43 8.51 -1.56
CA LYS A 80 -0.23 8.64 -0.11
C LYS A 80 -0.36 7.30 0.65
N SER A 81 0.05 6.19 0.02
CA SER A 81 -0.08 4.85 0.60
C SER A 81 0.89 3.85 -0.01
N PHE A 82 1.48 2.99 0.83
CA PHE A 82 2.30 1.86 0.38
C PHE A 82 1.52 0.83 -0.44
N LYS A 83 0.19 0.77 -0.31
CA LYS A 83 -0.67 -0.16 -1.07
C LYS A 83 -0.55 0.02 -2.57
N ALA A 84 -0.11 1.20 -3.03
CA ALA A 84 0.22 1.44 -4.42
C ALA A 84 1.24 0.42 -4.98
N LEU A 85 2.18 -0.03 -4.18
CA LEU A 85 3.19 -1.00 -4.59
C LEU A 85 2.55 -2.36 -4.91
N GLY A 86 1.79 -2.95 -3.96
CA GLY A 86 1.24 -4.29 -4.11
C GLY A 86 0.05 -4.35 -5.07
N GLY A 87 -0.94 -3.47 -4.89
CA GLY A 87 -2.18 -3.51 -5.69
C GLY A 87 -1.94 -3.23 -7.17
N ALA A 88 -1.18 -2.19 -7.49
CA ALA A 88 -0.89 -1.88 -8.89
C ALA A 88 0.04 -2.93 -9.54
N TYR A 89 1.01 -3.47 -8.80
CA TYR A 89 1.86 -4.55 -9.29
C TYR A 89 1.06 -5.81 -9.60
N ALA A 90 0.14 -6.20 -8.73
CA ALA A 90 -0.75 -7.35 -8.96
C ALA A 90 -1.58 -7.17 -10.23
N VAL A 91 -2.17 -5.98 -10.41
CA VAL A 91 -2.94 -5.65 -11.62
C VAL A 91 -2.06 -5.76 -12.87
N GLU A 92 -0.86 -5.16 -12.86
CA GLU A 92 0.06 -5.22 -13.99
C GLU A 92 0.45 -6.67 -14.32
N LYS A 93 0.74 -7.51 -13.32
CA LYS A 93 1.11 -8.93 -13.52
C LYS A 93 -0.04 -9.76 -14.11
N ILE A 94 -1.28 -9.52 -13.65
CA ILE A 94 -2.43 -10.32 -14.07
C ILE A 94 -2.95 -9.91 -15.45
N VAL A 95 -2.89 -8.60 -15.75
CA VAL A 95 -3.51 -8.03 -16.96
C VAL A 95 -2.52 -7.88 -18.11
N LYS A 96 -1.21 -7.82 -17.83
CA LYS A 96 -0.17 -7.70 -18.86
C LYS A 96 -0.41 -8.73 -19.97
N ASN A 97 -0.47 -8.26 -21.22
CA ASN A 97 -0.73 -9.05 -22.43
C ASN A 97 -2.19 -9.50 -22.64
N LYS A 98 -3.14 -9.04 -21.81
CA LYS A 98 -4.58 -9.32 -22.03
C LYS A 98 -5.26 -8.10 -22.62
N LYS A 99 -6.10 -8.29 -23.64
CA LYS A 99 -6.90 -7.21 -24.25
C LYS A 99 -8.28 -7.11 -23.61
N LYS A 100 -8.84 -5.91 -23.54
CA LYS A 100 -10.24 -5.64 -23.11
C LYS A 100 -10.57 -6.18 -21.69
N VAL A 101 -9.65 -6.09 -20.74
CA VAL A 101 -9.86 -6.57 -19.37
C VAL A 101 -10.51 -5.49 -18.51
N THR A 102 -11.44 -5.91 -17.66
CA THR A 102 -11.96 -5.12 -16.54
C THR A 102 -11.45 -5.71 -15.23
N VAL A 103 -10.77 -4.91 -14.45
CA VAL A 103 -10.34 -5.27 -13.09
C VAL A 103 -11.40 -4.82 -12.10
N SER A 104 -11.77 -5.68 -11.16
CA SER A 104 -12.76 -5.31 -10.13
C SER A 104 -12.25 -5.63 -8.73
N THR A 105 -12.66 -4.80 -7.76
CA THR A 105 -12.38 -5.04 -6.34
C THR A 105 -13.43 -4.39 -5.46
N ALA A 106 -13.70 -4.98 -4.29
CA ALA A 106 -14.58 -4.41 -3.27
C ALA A 106 -13.71 -3.80 -2.16
N THR A 107 -13.79 -2.46 -1.97
CA THR A 107 -12.95 -1.77 -0.99
C THR A 107 -13.36 -0.30 -0.83
N ALA A 108 -13.21 0.24 0.36
CA ALA A 108 -13.49 1.65 0.67
C ALA A 108 -12.23 2.49 0.91
N GLY A 109 -11.04 2.02 0.56
CA GLY A 109 -9.80 2.68 0.97
C GLY A 109 -8.65 2.64 -0.04
N ASN A 110 -7.44 2.73 0.47
CA ASN A 110 -6.22 2.83 -0.33
C ASN A 110 -5.96 1.63 -1.26
N HIS A 111 -6.59 0.48 -1.00
CA HIS A 111 -6.50 -0.66 -1.91
C HIS A 111 -7.21 -0.35 -3.25
N GLY A 112 -8.42 0.20 -3.20
CA GLY A 112 -9.14 0.64 -4.41
C GLY A 112 -8.36 1.67 -5.21
N LYS A 113 -7.77 2.67 -4.54
CA LYS A 113 -6.89 3.66 -5.20
C LYS A 113 -5.72 2.99 -5.92
N SER A 114 -5.11 1.99 -5.28
CA SER A 114 -3.99 1.25 -5.86
C SER A 114 -4.39 0.44 -7.09
N VAL A 115 -5.52 -0.28 -7.02
CA VAL A 115 -6.04 -1.08 -8.13
C VAL A 115 -6.46 -0.19 -9.31
N SER A 116 -7.20 0.90 -9.04
CA SER A 116 -7.62 1.87 -10.07
C SER A 116 -6.42 2.49 -10.78
N TRP A 117 -5.44 2.94 -10.02
CA TRP A 117 -4.21 3.52 -10.58
C TRP A 117 -3.43 2.50 -11.42
N GLY A 118 -3.31 1.26 -10.93
CA GLY A 118 -2.68 0.17 -11.67
C GLY A 118 -3.40 -0.14 -12.98
N ALA A 119 -4.73 -0.22 -12.95
CA ALA A 119 -5.55 -0.42 -14.14
C ALA A 119 -5.37 0.71 -15.17
N LYS A 120 -5.42 1.97 -14.71
CA LYS A 120 -5.18 3.14 -15.55
C LYS A 120 -3.82 3.11 -16.25
N LYS A 121 -2.76 2.73 -15.52
CA LYS A 121 -1.40 2.63 -16.06
C LYS A 121 -1.28 1.70 -17.27
N ILE A 122 -2.07 0.63 -17.31
CA ILE A 122 -2.01 -0.40 -18.35
C ILE A 122 -3.19 -0.35 -19.31
N GLY A 123 -4.00 0.71 -19.26
CA GLY A 123 -5.16 0.89 -20.15
C GLY A 123 -6.32 -0.09 -19.90
N ALA A 124 -6.41 -0.69 -18.71
CA ALA A 124 -7.51 -1.57 -18.33
C ALA A 124 -8.68 -0.80 -17.70
N ARG A 125 -9.90 -1.28 -17.89
CA ARG A 125 -11.07 -0.77 -17.17
C ARG A 125 -11.01 -1.19 -15.70
N CYS A 126 -11.61 -0.39 -14.81
CA CYS A 126 -11.67 -0.71 -13.39
C CYS A 126 -13.06 -0.45 -12.83
N LYS A 127 -13.59 -1.40 -12.06
CA LYS A 127 -14.83 -1.27 -11.28
C LYS A 127 -14.51 -1.43 -9.80
N ILE A 128 -14.88 -0.44 -8.99
CA ILE A 128 -14.71 -0.46 -7.54
C ILE A 128 -16.07 -0.58 -6.89
N PHE A 129 -16.29 -1.66 -6.16
CA PHE A 129 -17.48 -1.85 -5.34
C PHE A 129 -17.24 -1.25 -3.96
N ILE A 130 -18.11 -0.36 -3.53
CA ILE A 130 -18.07 0.28 -2.21
C ILE A 130 -19.39 0.06 -1.49
N SER A 131 -19.36 -0.01 -0.16
CA SER A 131 -20.58 -0.03 0.64
C SER A 131 -21.29 1.32 0.56
N GLU A 132 -22.61 1.32 0.61
CA GLU A 132 -23.46 2.52 0.64
C GLU A 132 -23.10 3.47 1.80
N ASN A 133 -22.58 2.94 2.89
CA ASN A 133 -22.17 3.71 4.07
C ASN A 133 -20.83 4.46 3.87
N VAL A 134 -20.19 4.35 2.71
CA VAL A 134 -18.92 5.04 2.43
C VAL A 134 -19.20 6.46 1.95
N SER A 135 -18.50 7.44 2.53
CA SER A 135 -18.66 8.85 2.16
C SER A 135 -18.40 9.09 0.67
N ASN A 136 -19.20 9.99 0.07
CA ASN A 136 -19.07 10.38 -1.35
C ASN A 136 -17.66 10.87 -1.70
N THR A 137 -16.97 11.55 -0.78
CA THR A 137 -15.59 12.00 -0.98
C THR A 137 -14.63 10.84 -1.28
N ARG A 138 -14.84 9.66 -0.67
CA ARG A 138 -14.04 8.47 -0.97
C ARG A 138 -14.40 7.87 -2.32
N ALA A 139 -15.68 7.81 -2.66
CA ALA A 139 -16.15 7.34 -3.97
C ALA A 139 -15.54 8.18 -5.11
N VAL A 140 -15.63 9.50 -5.02
CA VAL A 140 -15.05 10.45 -5.98
C VAL A 140 -13.54 10.26 -6.14
N SER A 141 -12.82 9.91 -5.07
CA SER A 141 -11.37 9.70 -5.15
C SER A 141 -10.95 8.55 -6.07
N TYR A 142 -11.85 7.63 -6.41
CA TYR A 142 -11.58 6.52 -7.34
C TYR A 142 -11.83 6.93 -8.79
N THR A 143 -12.85 7.76 -9.05
CA THR A 143 -13.21 8.17 -10.41
C THR A 143 -12.08 8.90 -11.13
N HIS A 144 -11.30 9.72 -10.42
CA HIS A 144 -10.12 10.37 -10.98
C HIS A 144 -8.96 9.41 -11.31
N LEU A 145 -8.97 8.20 -10.75
CA LEU A 145 -7.95 7.19 -10.96
C LEU A 145 -8.35 6.12 -11.97
N THR A 146 -9.62 6.08 -12.39
CA THR A 146 -10.09 5.17 -13.43
C THR A 146 -10.01 5.83 -14.81
N LEU A 147 -10.01 5.02 -15.86
CA LEU A 147 -10.21 5.54 -17.21
C LEU A 147 -11.66 6.04 -17.36
N PRO A 148 -11.91 7.10 -18.13
CA PRO A 148 -13.27 7.51 -18.44
C PRO A 148 -14.04 6.34 -19.04
N THR A 149 -15.08 5.88 -18.38
CA THR A 149 -16.05 4.95 -18.98
C THR A 149 -17.09 5.81 -19.69
N LYS A 150 -17.25 5.64 -21.02
CA LYS A 150 -18.40 6.16 -21.70
C LYS A 150 -19.62 5.45 -21.13
N ASN A 151 -20.48 6.21 -20.46
CA ASN A 151 -21.80 5.81 -19.96
C ASN A 151 -21.84 4.56 -19.05
N GLU A 152 -21.73 4.77 -17.75
CA GLU A 152 -22.47 3.99 -16.76
C GLU A 152 -22.86 4.98 -15.64
N VAL A 153 -24.11 5.42 -15.71
CA VAL A 153 -24.89 5.96 -14.60
C VAL A 153 -25.41 4.78 -13.81
#